data_0e0eaf36daf7bc52992aad5b06b51796
#
_entry.id   0e0eaf36daf7bc52992aad5b06b51796
#
_cell.length_a   1.000
_cell.length_b   1.000
_cell.length_c   1.000
_cell.angle_alpha   90.00
_cell.angle_beta   90.00
_cell.angle_gamma   90.00
#
_symmetry.space_group_name_H-M   'P 1'
#
loop_
_entity.id
_entity.type
_entity.pdbx_description
1 polymer ?
#
loop_
_entity_poly.entity_id
_entity_poly.type
_entity_poly.pdbx_seq_one_letter_code
_entity_poly.pdbx_strand_id
1 'polypeptide(L)'
;MSYPLAGIKVLDMSRVLAGPFAGRMLSDLGADVVKLEPPEGDVTRLWGLKIGGVAGYYNQQNAGKRNISIDLRKTEGVELVKALVHEADVLIENFRPDVMGRLGLDYDTLATINPRLLMLSICGFGAGNPDSRRAAYAPIVHAEIGLVSR
;
A
#
# COMPACT_ATOMS: atom_id res chain seq x y z
N MET A 1 12.18 -9.43 -25.01
CA MET A 1 11.20 -10.13 -24.16
C MET A 1 10.41 -9.08 -23.40
N SER A 2 9.08 -9.12 -23.41
CA SER A 2 8.24 -8.22 -22.58
C SER A 2 8.16 -8.78 -21.16
N TYR A 3 8.12 -7.91 -20.17
CA TYR A 3 7.87 -8.32 -18.78
C TYR A 3 6.44 -8.88 -18.65
N PRO A 4 6.21 -9.85 -17.74
CA PRO A 4 4.89 -10.50 -17.57
C PRO A 4 3.74 -9.54 -17.28
N LEU A 5 4.01 -8.45 -16.55
CA LEU A 5 3.02 -7.45 -16.14
C LEU A 5 3.18 -6.12 -16.89
N ALA A 6 3.83 -6.12 -18.05
CA ALA A 6 3.96 -4.91 -18.86
C ALA A 6 2.57 -4.36 -19.25
N GLY A 7 2.34 -3.07 -18.97
CA GLY A 7 1.07 -2.38 -19.22
C GLY A 7 0.09 -2.40 -18.06
N ILE A 8 0.33 -3.18 -17.00
CA ILE A 8 -0.49 -3.15 -15.76
C ILE A 8 -0.15 -1.90 -14.95
N LYS A 9 -1.16 -1.13 -14.57
CA LYS A 9 -1.05 0.09 -13.77
C LYS A 9 -1.43 -0.18 -12.32
N VAL A 10 -0.53 0.09 -11.39
CA VAL A 10 -0.71 -0.18 -9.96
C VAL A 10 -0.64 1.11 -9.16
N LEU A 11 -1.65 1.38 -8.34
CA LEU A 11 -1.65 2.43 -7.34
C LEU A 11 -1.34 1.83 -5.97
N ASP A 12 -0.16 2.11 -5.43
CA ASP A 12 0.31 1.58 -4.16
C ASP A 12 0.17 2.65 -3.06
N MET A 13 -0.91 2.55 -2.27
CA MET A 13 -1.19 3.43 -1.12
C MET A 13 -0.63 2.86 0.19
N SER A 14 0.03 1.71 0.13
CA SER A 14 0.47 0.98 1.31
C SER A 14 1.69 1.61 1.99
N ARG A 15 1.97 1.17 3.22
CA ARG A 15 3.05 1.70 4.06
C ARG A 15 3.89 0.59 4.67
N VAL A 16 5.08 0.93 5.07
CA VAL A 16 6.03 0.15 5.86
C VAL A 16 6.59 -1.05 5.10
N LEU A 17 6.00 -2.25 5.19
CA LEU A 17 6.60 -3.47 4.66
C LEU A 17 5.66 -4.25 3.73
N ALA A 18 4.60 -4.85 4.25
CA ALA A 18 3.84 -5.89 3.55
C ALA A 18 3.26 -5.42 2.20
N GLY A 19 2.59 -4.27 2.19
CA GLY A 19 2.05 -3.69 0.97
C GLY A 19 3.15 -3.17 0.04
N PRO A 20 4.13 -2.37 0.52
CA PRO A 20 5.24 -1.94 -0.32
C PRO A 20 6.01 -3.08 -0.95
N PHE A 21 6.24 -4.18 -0.23
CA PHE A 21 6.88 -5.37 -0.79
C PHE A 21 6.03 -6.00 -1.92
N ALA A 22 4.72 -6.14 -1.72
CA ALA A 22 3.82 -6.61 -2.77
C ALA A 22 3.87 -5.71 -4.02
N GLY A 23 3.79 -4.39 -3.83
CA GLY A 23 3.92 -3.42 -4.93
C GLY A 23 5.27 -3.49 -5.63
N ARG A 24 6.36 -3.74 -4.88
CA ARG A 24 7.67 -3.96 -5.46
C ARG A 24 7.71 -5.22 -6.34
N MET A 25 7.16 -6.33 -5.87
CA MET A 25 7.11 -7.57 -6.68
C MET A 25 6.39 -7.33 -8.02
N LEU A 26 5.29 -6.57 -8.02
CA LEU A 26 4.60 -6.20 -9.27
C LEU A 26 5.48 -5.33 -10.16
N SER A 27 6.23 -4.38 -9.59
CA SER A 27 7.19 -3.54 -10.33
C SER A 27 8.32 -4.36 -10.93
N ASP A 28 8.90 -5.29 -10.16
CA ASP A 28 9.97 -6.20 -10.62
C ASP A 28 9.50 -7.10 -11.79
N LEU A 29 8.19 -7.39 -11.85
CA LEU A 29 7.54 -8.11 -12.96
C LEU A 29 7.11 -7.21 -14.12
N GLY A 30 7.38 -5.91 -14.06
CA GLY A 30 7.18 -4.96 -15.15
C GLY A 30 5.91 -4.13 -15.09
N ALA A 31 5.14 -4.19 -14.00
CA ALA A 31 4.01 -3.28 -13.81
C ALA A 31 4.48 -1.82 -13.60
N ASP A 32 3.67 -0.87 -14.06
CA ASP A 32 3.87 0.55 -13.77
C ASP A 32 3.26 0.89 -12.41
N VAL A 33 4.11 0.94 -11.39
CA VAL A 33 3.68 1.15 -10.00
C VAL A 33 3.90 2.59 -9.57
N VAL A 34 2.83 3.25 -9.16
CA VAL A 34 2.86 4.58 -8.54
C VAL A 34 2.60 4.44 -7.05
N LYS A 35 3.62 4.73 -6.23
CA LYS A 35 3.46 4.80 -4.78
C LYS A 35 2.89 6.15 -4.37
N LEU A 36 1.78 6.12 -3.65
CA LEU A 36 1.16 7.29 -3.05
C LEU A 36 1.62 7.42 -1.60
N GLU A 37 2.15 8.57 -1.25
CA GLU A 37 2.58 8.90 0.10
C GLU A 37 1.87 10.14 0.63
N PRO A 38 1.68 10.27 1.96
CA PRO A 38 1.28 11.54 2.54
C PRO A 38 2.40 12.59 2.36
N PRO A 39 2.14 13.87 2.57
CA PRO A 39 3.16 14.92 2.48
C PRO A 39 4.40 14.67 3.35
N GLU A 40 4.22 14.00 4.48
CA GLU A 40 5.29 13.63 5.41
C GLU A 40 6.13 12.45 4.92
N GLY A 41 5.66 11.74 3.89
CA GLY A 41 6.27 10.52 3.36
C GLY A 41 5.95 9.26 4.18
N ASP A 42 6.41 8.11 3.68
CA ASP A 42 6.38 6.85 4.43
C ASP A 42 7.38 6.92 5.60
N VAL A 43 6.98 6.47 6.78
CA VAL A 43 7.84 6.46 7.98
C VAL A 43 9.16 5.71 7.77
N THR A 44 9.21 4.76 6.86
CA THR A 44 10.41 4.00 6.51
C THR A 44 11.50 4.85 5.83
N ARG A 45 11.17 6.06 5.37
CA ARG A 45 12.16 7.06 4.91
C ARG A 45 13.09 7.53 6.03
N LEU A 46 12.68 7.29 7.29
CA LEU A 46 13.44 7.65 8.48
C LEU A 46 14.23 6.46 9.08
N TRP A 47 14.02 5.22 8.56
CA TRP A 47 14.54 4.01 9.17
C TRP A 47 15.89 3.56 8.58
N GLY A 48 16.80 3.22 9.48
CA GLY A 48 18.08 2.61 9.14
C GLY A 48 19.10 3.57 8.52
N LEU A 49 20.11 2.98 7.90
CA LEU A 49 21.21 3.71 7.25
C LEU A 49 20.71 4.45 6.01
N LYS A 50 21.09 5.71 5.88
CA LYS A 50 20.82 6.52 4.68
C LYS A 50 22.03 6.53 3.75
N ILE A 51 21.80 6.25 2.47
CA ILE A 51 22.80 6.31 1.39
C ILE A 51 22.27 7.36 0.39
N GLY A 52 23.05 8.38 0.11
CA GLY A 52 22.63 9.47 -0.78
C GLY A 52 21.36 10.20 -0.29
N GLY A 53 21.13 10.27 1.04
CA GLY A 53 19.96 10.91 1.63
C GLY A 53 18.70 10.04 1.68
N VAL A 54 18.71 8.84 1.09
CA VAL A 54 17.57 7.91 1.07
C VAL A 54 17.82 6.76 2.03
N ALA A 55 16.82 6.44 2.87
CA ALA A 55 16.88 5.29 3.77
C ALA A 55 16.92 3.97 2.98
N GLY A 56 17.90 3.12 3.27
CA GLY A 56 18.10 1.85 2.57
C GLY A 56 16.87 0.95 2.66
N TYR A 57 16.21 0.92 3.82
CA TYR A 57 14.98 0.15 4.00
C TYR A 57 13.84 0.62 3.09
N TYR A 58 13.61 1.95 3.02
CA TYR A 58 12.61 2.52 2.12
C TYR A 58 12.92 2.16 0.66
N ASN A 59 14.18 2.34 0.25
CA ASN A 59 14.61 2.05 -1.13
C ASN A 59 14.43 0.58 -1.50
N GLN A 60 14.77 -0.31 -0.57
CA GLN A 60 14.58 -1.75 -0.76
C GLN A 60 13.12 -2.12 -1.03
N GLN A 61 12.16 -1.51 -0.31
CA GLN A 61 10.74 -1.84 -0.44
C GLN A 61 10.06 -1.14 -1.63
N ASN A 62 10.66 -0.08 -2.16
CA ASN A 62 10.01 0.77 -3.15
C ASN A 62 10.83 0.96 -4.44
N ALA A 63 11.87 0.15 -4.63
CA ALA A 63 12.65 0.17 -5.88
C ALA A 63 11.73 -0.05 -7.10
N GLY A 64 12.01 0.69 -8.18
CA GLY A 64 11.26 0.61 -9.43
C GLY A 64 9.93 1.36 -9.47
N LYS A 65 9.42 1.85 -8.33
CA LYS A 65 8.16 2.60 -8.29
C LYS A 65 8.38 4.08 -8.59
N ARG A 66 7.41 4.69 -9.26
CA ARG A 66 7.25 6.15 -9.26
C ARG A 66 6.60 6.58 -7.94
N ASN A 67 6.68 7.84 -7.59
CA ASN A 67 6.13 8.36 -6.33
C ASN A 67 5.30 9.62 -6.57
N ILE A 68 4.19 9.74 -5.83
CA ILE A 68 3.36 10.93 -5.77
C ILE A 68 2.98 11.23 -4.32
N SER A 69 2.99 12.50 -3.93
CA SER A 69 2.55 12.93 -2.60
C SER A 69 1.12 13.47 -2.67
N ILE A 70 0.21 12.86 -1.86
CA ILE A 70 -1.20 13.28 -1.77
C ILE A 70 -1.63 13.30 -0.30
N ASP A 71 -2.23 14.41 0.11
CA ASP A 71 -2.79 14.55 1.45
C ASP A 71 -4.24 14.04 1.50
N LEU A 72 -4.43 12.82 1.97
CA LEU A 72 -5.75 12.20 2.10
C LEU A 72 -6.63 12.80 3.24
N ARG A 73 -6.10 13.74 4.02
CA ARG A 73 -6.89 14.51 4.99
C ARG A 73 -7.71 15.60 4.31
N LYS A 74 -7.42 15.89 3.04
CA LYS A 74 -8.11 16.88 2.21
C LYS A 74 -9.03 16.18 1.22
N THR A 75 -10.21 16.76 1.02
CA THR A 75 -11.20 16.25 0.05
C THR A 75 -10.60 16.17 -1.36
N GLU A 76 -9.85 17.18 -1.76
CA GLU A 76 -9.19 17.23 -3.09
C GLU A 76 -8.19 16.10 -3.27
N GLY A 77 -7.50 15.68 -2.19
CA GLY A 77 -6.59 14.54 -2.21
C GLY A 77 -7.33 13.22 -2.43
N VAL A 78 -8.48 13.04 -1.77
CA VAL A 78 -9.34 11.87 -1.96
C VAL A 78 -9.89 11.81 -3.38
N GLU A 79 -10.39 12.92 -3.90
CA GLU A 79 -10.91 12.99 -5.29
C GLU A 79 -9.81 12.74 -6.33
N LEU A 80 -8.57 13.18 -6.06
CA LEU A 80 -7.43 12.85 -6.92
C LEU A 80 -7.15 11.33 -6.92
N VAL A 81 -7.24 10.65 -5.78
CA VAL A 81 -7.10 9.19 -5.71
C VAL A 81 -8.20 8.51 -6.53
N LYS A 82 -9.45 8.94 -6.42
CA LYS A 82 -10.55 8.39 -7.24
C LYS A 82 -10.30 8.56 -8.74
N ALA A 83 -9.77 9.72 -9.15
CA ALA A 83 -9.41 9.95 -10.53
C ALA A 83 -8.27 9.02 -11.00
N LEU A 84 -7.26 8.77 -10.15
CA LEU A 84 -6.18 7.81 -10.46
C LEU A 84 -6.70 6.37 -10.54
N VAL A 85 -7.65 5.99 -9.69
CA VAL A 85 -8.29 4.66 -9.68
C VAL A 85 -9.03 4.38 -10.98
N HIS A 86 -9.62 5.38 -11.63
CA HIS A 86 -10.26 5.23 -12.94
C HIS A 86 -9.33 4.60 -13.99
N GLU A 87 -8.03 4.86 -13.90
CA GLU A 87 -7.01 4.38 -14.82
C GLU A 87 -6.18 3.20 -14.29
N ALA A 88 -6.36 2.82 -13.02
CA ALA A 88 -5.58 1.77 -12.38
C ALA A 88 -6.20 0.39 -12.60
N ASP A 89 -5.36 -0.62 -12.77
CA ASP A 89 -5.77 -2.03 -12.78
C ASP A 89 -5.77 -2.61 -11.37
N VAL A 90 -4.80 -2.18 -10.53
CA VAL A 90 -4.62 -2.68 -9.17
C VAL A 90 -4.45 -1.53 -8.20
N LEU A 91 -5.10 -1.62 -7.04
CA LEU A 91 -4.85 -0.77 -5.89
C LEU A 91 -4.36 -1.63 -4.72
N ILE A 92 -3.28 -1.20 -4.07
CA ILE A 92 -2.73 -1.87 -2.88
C ILE A 92 -2.85 -0.93 -1.69
N GLU A 93 -3.39 -1.43 -0.58
CA GLU A 93 -3.43 -0.72 0.69
C GLU A 93 -3.15 -1.66 1.87
N ASN A 94 -2.67 -1.13 2.98
CA ASN A 94 -2.48 -1.88 4.21
C ASN A 94 -2.80 -1.02 5.45
N PHE A 95 -3.83 -0.21 5.33
CA PHE A 95 -4.36 0.56 6.44
C PHE A 95 -5.13 -0.34 7.43
N ARG A 96 -5.52 0.24 8.55
CA ARG A 96 -6.47 -0.43 9.43
C ARG A 96 -7.82 -0.59 8.73
N PRO A 97 -8.57 -1.68 8.97
CA PRO A 97 -9.74 -2.06 8.19
C PRO A 97 -10.82 -1.00 7.98
N ASP A 98 -10.95 -0.02 8.87
CA ASP A 98 -11.97 1.03 8.78
C ASP A 98 -11.49 2.31 8.05
N VAL A 99 -10.20 2.41 7.73
CA VAL A 99 -9.62 3.65 7.19
C VAL A 99 -10.11 3.93 5.77
N MET A 100 -10.09 2.94 4.90
CA MET A 100 -10.54 3.11 3.51
C MET A 100 -12.01 3.50 3.44
N GLY A 101 -12.88 2.89 4.26
CA GLY A 101 -14.30 3.27 4.34
C GLY A 101 -14.50 4.71 4.83
N ARG A 102 -13.76 5.16 5.84
CA ARG A 102 -13.86 6.56 6.32
C ARG A 102 -13.38 7.59 5.30
N LEU A 103 -12.47 7.18 4.40
CA LEU A 103 -12.00 8.03 3.31
C LEU A 103 -12.93 7.99 2.08
N GLY A 104 -13.95 7.09 2.06
CA GLY A 104 -14.76 6.86 0.86
C GLY A 104 -13.94 6.26 -0.29
N LEU A 105 -12.95 5.42 0.05
CA LEU A 105 -12.03 4.71 -0.84
C LEU A 105 -12.13 3.18 -0.63
N ASP A 106 -13.21 2.69 -0.01
CA ASP A 106 -13.49 1.26 0.10
C ASP A 106 -13.77 0.63 -1.28
N TYR A 107 -13.67 -0.69 -1.33
CA TYR A 107 -13.82 -1.42 -2.59
C TYR A 107 -15.17 -1.15 -3.27
N ASP A 108 -16.27 -1.15 -2.53
CA ASP A 108 -17.61 -0.95 -3.10
C ASP A 108 -17.73 0.42 -3.76
N THR A 109 -17.21 1.46 -3.11
CA THR A 109 -17.14 2.82 -3.66
C THR A 109 -16.26 2.87 -4.91
N LEU A 110 -15.05 2.30 -4.85
CA LEU A 110 -14.09 2.35 -5.96
C LEU A 110 -14.52 1.47 -7.15
N ALA A 111 -15.22 0.36 -6.91
CA ALA A 111 -15.76 -0.50 -7.96
C ALA A 111 -16.85 0.19 -8.79
N THR A 112 -17.55 1.21 -8.24
CA THR A 112 -18.49 2.03 -9.03
C THR A 112 -17.75 2.93 -10.04
N ILE A 113 -16.51 3.33 -9.71
CA ILE A 113 -15.66 4.16 -10.57
C ILE A 113 -14.94 3.31 -11.61
N ASN A 114 -14.38 2.19 -11.18
CA ASN A 114 -13.67 1.24 -12.03
C ASN A 114 -14.07 -0.21 -11.69
N PRO A 115 -15.05 -0.79 -12.40
CA PRO A 115 -15.51 -2.16 -12.15
C PRO A 115 -14.46 -3.25 -12.41
N ARG A 116 -13.34 -2.92 -13.06
CA ARG A 116 -12.24 -3.86 -13.33
C ARG A 116 -11.14 -3.79 -12.29
N LEU A 117 -11.25 -2.87 -11.32
CA LEU A 117 -10.23 -2.68 -10.29
C LEU A 117 -10.04 -3.94 -9.45
N LEU A 118 -8.80 -4.38 -9.31
CA LEU A 118 -8.40 -5.36 -8.30
C LEU A 118 -7.88 -4.61 -7.07
N MET A 119 -8.47 -4.84 -5.91
CA MET A 119 -8.04 -4.22 -4.67
C MET A 119 -7.38 -5.26 -3.76
N LEU A 120 -6.09 -5.05 -3.45
CA LEU A 120 -5.34 -5.85 -2.48
C LEU A 120 -5.30 -5.11 -1.13
N SER A 121 -6.10 -5.59 -0.19
CA SER A 121 -6.13 -5.09 1.19
C SER A 121 -5.36 -6.02 2.11
N ILE A 122 -4.32 -5.52 2.78
CA ILE A 122 -3.45 -6.31 3.65
C ILE A 122 -3.62 -5.86 5.10
N CYS A 123 -4.09 -6.75 5.95
CA CYS A 123 -4.20 -6.52 7.40
C CYS A 123 -3.68 -7.73 8.19
N GLY A 124 -3.33 -7.51 9.47
CA GLY A 124 -2.61 -8.52 10.23
C GLY A 124 -3.41 -9.74 10.63
N PHE A 125 -4.71 -9.58 10.87
CA PHE A 125 -5.59 -10.66 11.34
C PHE A 125 -6.70 -11.02 10.35
N GLY A 126 -6.66 -10.48 9.14
CA GLY A 126 -7.73 -10.65 8.15
C GLY A 126 -8.95 -9.77 8.44
N ALA A 127 -9.83 -9.64 7.45
CA ALA A 127 -11.07 -8.88 7.57
C ALA A 127 -12.21 -9.78 8.08
N GLY A 128 -13.25 -9.15 8.67
CA GLY A 128 -14.49 -9.84 9.01
C GLY A 128 -14.45 -10.75 10.25
N ASN A 129 -13.42 -10.66 11.10
CA ASN A 129 -13.33 -11.39 12.36
C ASN A 129 -13.19 -10.45 13.56
N PRO A 130 -13.39 -10.93 14.83
CA PRO A 130 -13.30 -10.10 16.02
C PRO A 130 -11.96 -9.38 16.20
N ASP A 131 -10.86 -9.98 15.74
CA ASP A 131 -9.50 -9.46 15.88
C ASP A 131 -9.09 -8.51 14.75
N SER A 132 -9.92 -8.31 13.74
CA SER A 132 -9.59 -7.53 12.54
C SER A 132 -9.10 -6.10 12.85
N ARG A 133 -9.55 -5.51 13.96
CA ARG A 133 -9.16 -4.14 14.38
C ARG A 133 -7.92 -4.08 15.27
N ARG A 134 -7.36 -5.22 15.65
CA ARG A 134 -6.16 -5.26 16.50
C ARG A 134 -4.94 -4.73 15.74
N ALA A 135 -4.04 -4.09 16.49
CA ALA A 135 -2.75 -3.69 15.94
C ALA A 135 -1.93 -4.95 15.57
N ALA A 136 -1.35 -4.97 14.40
CA ALA A 136 -0.69 -6.15 13.83
C ALA A 136 0.72 -5.84 13.31
N TYR A 137 1.53 -5.16 14.14
CA TYR A 137 2.96 -5.11 13.86
C TYR A 137 3.62 -6.47 14.15
N ALA A 138 4.74 -6.76 13.48
CA ALA A 138 5.43 -8.04 13.56
C ALA A 138 5.59 -8.60 14.99
N PRO A 139 5.97 -7.83 16.03
CA PRO A 139 6.09 -8.36 17.39
C PRO A 139 4.78 -8.94 17.94
N ILE A 140 3.64 -8.32 17.61
CA ILE A 140 2.32 -8.79 18.06
C ILE A 140 1.97 -10.11 17.37
N VAL A 141 2.13 -10.16 16.05
CA VAL A 141 1.87 -11.37 15.26
C VAL A 141 2.79 -12.51 15.72
N HIS A 142 4.08 -12.22 15.96
CA HIS A 142 5.03 -13.22 16.46
C HIS A 142 4.65 -13.76 17.84
N ALA A 143 4.13 -12.90 18.73
CA ALA A 143 3.65 -13.32 20.04
C ALA A 143 2.43 -14.25 19.91
N GLU A 144 1.45 -13.87 19.11
CA GLU A 144 0.21 -14.64 18.91
C GLU A 144 0.48 -16.06 18.32
N ILE A 145 1.43 -16.18 17.40
CA ILE A 145 1.80 -17.47 16.80
C ILE A 145 2.85 -18.25 17.62
N GLY A 146 3.24 -17.76 18.81
CA GLY A 146 4.16 -18.45 19.72
C GLY A 146 5.64 -18.34 19.35
N LEU A 147 6.05 -17.50 18.42
CA LEU A 147 7.46 -17.34 18.03
C LEU A 147 8.32 -16.71 19.13
N VAL A 148 7.74 -15.95 20.06
CA VAL A 148 8.45 -15.31 21.19
C VAL A 148 8.46 -16.16 22.46
N SER A 149 7.89 -17.35 22.44
CA SER A 149 7.86 -18.28 23.59
C SER A 149 9.06 -19.22 23.64
N ARG A 150 10.07 -19.04 22.79
CA ARG A 150 11.27 -19.89 22.69
C ARG A 150 12.52 -19.14 23.16
#